data_a1d50785579167846b837b550c3eca5c
#
_entry.id   a1d50785579167846b837b550c3eca5c
#
_cell.length_a   1.000
_cell.length_b   1.000
_cell.length_c   1.000
_cell.angle_alpha   90.00
_cell.angle_beta   90.00
_cell.angle_gamma   90.00
#
_symmetry.space_group_name_H-M   'P 1'
#
loop_
_entity.id
_entity.type
_entity.pdbx_description
1 polymer ?
#
loop_
_entity_poly.entity_id
_entity_poly.type
_entity_poly.pdbx_seq_one_letter_code
_entity_poly.pdbx_strand_id
1 'polypeptide(L)'
;MTRIIGGVAGGRRLAVPPRGTRPTTDRVRESLFNILAARRELTGLAVLDLYAGSGALGLEALSRGAATALFVESDPRAAAVIARNIDTLGL
;
A
#
# COMPACT_ATOMS: atom_id res chain seq x y z
N MET A 1 4.35 -1.28 -13.74
CA MET A 1 4.51 -0.09 -12.86
C MET A 1 3.51 -0.17 -11.72
N THR A 2 3.97 0.06 -10.50
CA THR A 2 3.11 0.02 -9.32
C THR A 2 2.71 1.44 -8.92
N ARG A 3 1.44 1.65 -8.63
CA ARG A 3 0.93 2.96 -8.22
C ARG A 3 -0.26 2.83 -7.28
N ILE A 4 -0.56 3.89 -6.55
CA ILE A 4 -1.78 3.99 -5.77
C ILE A 4 -2.96 4.15 -6.74
N ILE A 5 -4.04 3.41 -6.51
CA ILE A 5 -5.21 3.41 -7.39
C ILE A 5 -6.18 4.52 -7.01
N GLY A 6 -6.56 4.61 -5.74
CA GLY A 6 -7.59 5.53 -5.30
C GLY A 6 -7.22 6.35 -4.08
N GLY A 7 -8.15 7.18 -3.62
CA GLY A 7 -7.96 8.01 -2.43
C GLY A 7 -7.11 9.25 -2.69
N VAL A 8 -6.61 9.85 -1.61
CA VAL A 8 -5.90 11.15 -1.66
C VAL A 8 -4.58 11.10 -2.43
N ALA A 9 -3.94 9.93 -2.50
CA ALA A 9 -2.70 9.73 -3.23
C ALA A 9 -2.90 8.97 -4.55
N GLY A 10 -4.12 8.87 -5.04
CA GLY A 10 -4.46 8.15 -6.27
C GLY A 10 -3.63 8.60 -7.46
N GLY A 11 -3.12 7.64 -8.23
CA GLY A 11 -2.26 7.89 -9.40
C GLY A 11 -0.78 8.05 -9.09
N ARG A 12 -0.40 8.19 -7.82
CA ARG A 12 1.02 8.34 -7.44
C ARG A 12 1.78 7.03 -7.60
N ARG A 13 2.97 7.13 -8.14
CA ARG A 13 3.84 5.96 -8.34
C ARG A 13 4.50 5.52 -7.04
N LEU A 14 4.71 4.20 -6.94
CA LEU A 14 5.44 3.59 -5.84
C LEU A 14 6.76 3.02 -6.34
N ALA A 15 7.81 3.18 -5.54
CA ALA A 15 9.04 2.42 -5.74
C ALA A 15 8.79 0.96 -5.37
N VAL A 16 9.49 0.03 -6.02
CA VAL A 16 9.41 -1.39 -5.73
C VAL A 16 10.79 -1.94 -5.42
N PRO A 17 10.91 -3.01 -4.59
CA PRO A 17 12.21 -3.63 -4.34
C PRO A 17 12.83 -4.16 -5.63
N PRO A 18 14.17 -4.13 -5.75
CA PRO A 18 14.84 -4.45 -7.01
C PRO A 18 14.73 -5.91 -7.44
N ARG A 19 14.56 -6.85 -6.51
CA ARG A 19 14.47 -8.30 -6.84
C ARG A 19 13.74 -9.07 -5.76
N GLY A 20 13.24 -10.26 -6.14
CA GLY A 20 12.72 -11.27 -5.22
C GLY A 20 11.32 -11.05 -4.72
N THR A 21 10.80 -9.88 -4.90
CA THR A 21 9.43 -9.54 -4.50
C THR A 21 8.57 -9.37 -5.74
N ARG A 22 7.50 -10.15 -5.80
CA ARG A 22 6.50 -9.96 -6.86
C ARG A 22 5.42 -9.04 -6.31
N PRO A 23 5.33 -7.80 -6.76
CA PRO A 23 4.31 -6.89 -6.26
C PRO A 23 2.91 -7.36 -6.68
N THR A 24 1.95 -7.12 -5.82
CA THR A 24 0.54 -7.28 -6.17
C THR A 24 0.23 -6.30 -7.29
N THR A 25 -0.35 -6.77 -8.38
CA THR A 25 -0.65 -5.90 -9.52
C THR A 25 -1.66 -4.83 -9.14
N ASP A 26 -1.63 -3.71 -9.84
CA ASP A 26 -2.59 -2.62 -9.65
C ASP A 26 -4.03 -3.13 -9.78
N ARG A 27 -4.27 -4.01 -10.75
CA ARG A 27 -5.59 -4.55 -11.02
C ARG A 27 -6.12 -5.41 -9.87
N VAL A 28 -5.28 -6.27 -9.30
CA VAL A 28 -5.66 -7.11 -8.16
C VAL A 28 -5.93 -6.23 -6.95
N ARG A 29 -5.11 -5.24 -6.71
CA ARG A 29 -5.27 -4.32 -5.60
C ARG A 29 -6.55 -3.50 -5.74
N GLU A 30 -6.86 -3.01 -6.93
CA GLU A 30 -8.11 -2.32 -7.21
C GLU A 30 -9.32 -3.20 -6.90
N SER A 31 -9.32 -4.45 -7.39
CA SER A 31 -10.41 -5.38 -7.12
C SER A 31 -10.58 -5.66 -5.64
N LEU A 32 -9.48 -5.87 -4.92
CA LEU A 32 -9.51 -6.12 -3.49
C LEU A 32 -10.15 -4.94 -2.74
N PHE A 33 -9.69 -3.73 -3.01
CA PHE A 33 -10.20 -2.55 -2.29
C PHE A 33 -11.62 -2.19 -2.69
N ASN A 34 -12.04 -2.50 -3.91
CA ASN A 34 -13.45 -2.35 -4.28
C ASN A 34 -14.35 -3.28 -3.47
N ILE A 35 -13.91 -4.52 -3.24
CA ILE A 35 -14.64 -5.46 -2.38
C ILE A 35 -14.69 -4.98 -0.93
N LEU A 36 -13.56 -4.53 -0.40
CA LEU A 36 -13.48 -4.03 0.96
C LEU A 36 -14.35 -2.80 1.16
N ALA A 37 -14.31 -1.87 0.23
CA ALA A 37 -15.12 -0.65 0.30
C ALA A 37 -16.62 -0.93 0.26
N ALA A 38 -17.04 -1.97 -0.48
CA ALA A 38 -18.43 -2.37 -0.53
C ALA A 38 -18.93 -2.99 0.77
N ARG A 39 -18.01 -3.58 1.56
CA ARG A 39 -18.36 -4.24 2.83
C ARG A 39 -18.17 -3.36 4.04
N ARG A 40 -17.19 -2.49 4.00
CA ARG A 40 -16.82 -1.64 5.13
C ARG A 40 -16.02 -0.45 4.67
N GLU A 41 -16.33 0.71 5.21
CA GLU A 41 -15.56 1.90 4.97
C GLU A 41 -14.19 1.80 5.64
N LEU A 42 -13.14 2.24 4.95
CA LEU A 42 -11.77 2.19 5.45
C LEU A 42 -11.43 3.37 6.37
N THR A 43 -12.21 4.44 6.31
CA THR A 43 -11.94 5.66 7.09
C THR A 43 -11.80 5.35 8.58
N GLY A 44 -10.69 5.77 9.14
CA GLY A 44 -10.42 5.60 10.57
C GLY A 44 -9.93 4.22 11.01
N LEU A 45 -9.82 3.25 10.11
CA LEU A 45 -9.39 1.92 10.46
C LEU A 45 -7.87 1.83 10.66
N ALA A 46 -7.44 0.90 11.50
CA ALA A 46 -6.05 0.48 11.61
C ALA A 46 -5.83 -0.74 10.71
N VAL A 47 -4.78 -0.72 9.92
CA VAL A 47 -4.48 -1.75 8.92
C VAL A 47 -3.15 -2.42 9.23
N LEU A 48 -3.11 -3.73 9.09
CA LEU A 48 -1.89 -4.52 9.21
C LEU A 48 -1.56 -5.12 7.83
N ASP A 49 -0.42 -4.75 7.29
CA ASP A 49 0.07 -5.23 5.99
C ASP A 49 1.20 -6.22 6.23
N LEU A 50 0.89 -7.52 6.20
CA LEU A 50 1.85 -8.59 6.38
C LEU A 50 2.56 -8.89 5.07
N TYR A 51 3.88 -9.14 5.16
CA TYR A 51 4.74 -9.37 3.97
C TYR A 51 4.65 -8.19 3.01
N ALA A 52 4.85 -7.01 3.53
CA ALA A 52 4.43 -5.77 2.88
C ALA A 52 5.12 -5.46 1.54
N GLY A 53 6.31 -5.98 1.29
CA GLY A 53 7.03 -5.71 0.04
C GLY A 53 7.29 -4.24 -0.19
N SER A 54 6.67 -3.65 -1.20
CA SER A 54 6.75 -2.21 -1.47
C SER A 54 5.84 -1.37 -0.55
N GLY A 55 4.97 -2.03 0.22
CA GLY A 55 3.97 -1.38 1.04
C GLY A 55 2.70 -0.99 0.29
N ALA A 56 2.51 -1.48 -0.92
CA ALA A 56 1.42 -1.05 -1.79
C ALA A 56 0.03 -1.23 -1.17
N LEU A 57 -0.22 -2.36 -0.49
CA LEU A 57 -1.53 -2.60 0.12
C LEU A 57 -1.82 -1.66 1.27
N GLY A 58 -0.88 -1.52 2.21
CA GLY A 58 -1.06 -0.62 3.36
C GLY A 58 -1.13 0.85 2.94
N LEU A 59 -0.31 1.25 1.96
CA LEU A 59 -0.33 2.61 1.43
C LEU A 59 -1.63 2.90 0.68
N GLU A 60 -2.16 1.92 -0.05
CA GLU A 60 -3.48 2.04 -0.68
C GLU A 60 -4.57 2.28 0.37
N ALA A 61 -4.54 1.51 1.47
CA ALA A 61 -5.48 1.69 2.56
C ALA A 61 -5.39 3.08 3.19
N LEU A 62 -4.17 3.57 3.45
CA LEU A 62 -3.96 4.93 3.97
C LEU A 62 -4.49 5.99 3.01
N SER A 63 -4.22 5.81 1.71
CA SER A 63 -4.71 6.72 0.67
C SER A 63 -6.23 6.79 0.65
N ARG A 64 -6.90 5.70 0.98
CA ARG A 64 -8.36 5.60 0.99
C ARG A 64 -9.00 5.94 2.33
N GLY A 65 -8.21 6.43 3.29
CA GLY A 65 -8.74 6.98 4.53
C GLY A 65 -8.46 6.20 5.80
N ALA A 66 -7.74 5.08 5.75
CA ALA A 66 -7.33 4.38 6.97
C ALA A 66 -6.53 5.32 7.87
N ALA A 67 -6.73 5.21 9.18
CA ALA A 67 -6.05 6.07 10.14
C ALA A 67 -4.58 5.71 10.29
N THR A 68 -4.27 4.42 10.32
CA THR A 68 -2.91 3.93 10.51
C THR A 68 -2.69 2.66 9.69
N ALA A 69 -1.42 2.40 9.36
CA ALA A 69 -1.01 1.14 8.78
C ALA A 69 0.30 0.70 9.42
N LEU A 70 0.37 -0.58 9.77
CA LEU A 70 1.60 -1.21 10.25
C LEU A 70 2.08 -2.15 9.16
N PHE A 71 3.31 -1.95 8.70
CA PHE A 71 3.92 -2.76 7.67
C PHE A 71 4.87 -3.77 8.30
N VAL A 72 4.74 -5.03 7.94
CA VAL A 72 5.62 -6.09 8.41
C VAL A 72 6.38 -6.66 7.22
N GLU A 73 7.69 -6.48 7.22
CA GLU A 73 8.55 -6.90 6.13
C GLU A 73 9.91 -7.32 6.68
N SER A 74 10.34 -8.54 6.35
CA SER A 74 11.60 -9.09 6.86
C SER A 74 12.83 -8.71 6.01
N ASP A 75 12.63 -8.36 4.74
CA ASP A 75 13.75 -7.96 3.87
C ASP A 75 14.09 -6.48 4.13
N PRO A 76 15.33 -6.18 4.59
CA PRO A 76 15.71 -4.80 4.87
C PRO A 76 15.62 -3.86 3.67
N ARG A 77 15.87 -4.39 2.47
CA ARG A 77 15.78 -3.58 1.24
C ARG A 77 14.35 -3.22 0.92
N ALA A 78 13.42 -4.15 1.11
CA ALA A 78 12.01 -3.89 0.93
C ALA A 78 11.49 -2.93 2.00
N ALA A 79 11.91 -3.10 3.26
CA ALA A 79 11.54 -2.18 4.33
C ALA A 79 12.00 -0.75 4.03
N ALA A 80 13.19 -0.58 3.49
CA ALA A 80 13.69 0.74 3.09
C ALA A 80 12.84 1.36 1.97
N VAL A 81 12.36 0.53 1.03
CA VAL A 81 11.46 0.98 -0.03
C VAL A 81 10.12 1.44 0.54
N ILE A 82 9.58 0.73 1.53
CA ILE A 82 8.34 1.14 2.21
C ILE A 82 8.51 2.53 2.85
N ALA A 83 9.60 2.72 3.58
CA ALA A 83 9.89 4.00 4.23
C ALA A 83 9.98 5.14 3.20
N ARG A 84 10.62 4.87 2.08
CA ARG A 84 10.73 5.83 0.97
C ARG A 84 9.36 6.16 0.38
N ASN A 85 8.52 5.15 0.17
CA ASN A 85 7.18 5.36 -0.36
C ASN A 85 6.30 6.17 0.59
N ILE A 86 6.36 5.89 1.88
CA ILE A 86 5.64 6.66 2.89
C ILE A 86 6.02 8.13 2.81
N ASP A 87 7.32 8.40 2.75
CA ASP A 87 7.86 9.75 2.69
C ASP A 87 7.44 10.46 1.41
N THR A 88 7.59 9.80 0.27
CA THR A 88 7.23 10.35 -1.05
C THR A 88 5.75 10.72 -1.13
N LEU A 89 4.88 9.88 -0.58
CA LEU A 89 3.43 10.12 -0.63
C LEU A 89 2.94 11.08 0.45
N GLY A 90 3.74 11.32 1.49
CA GLY A 90 3.35 12.18 2.60
C GLY A 90 2.26 11.60 3.49
N LEU A 91 2.19 10.28 3.57
CA LEU A 91 1.15 9.60 4.35
C LEU A 91 1.56 9.25 5.77
#